data_de03cea026de3dd9a7cb0ba1b3cc5f85
#
_entry.id   de03cea026de3dd9a7cb0ba1b3cc5f85
#
_cell.length_a   1.000
_cell.length_b   1.000
_cell.length_c   1.000
_cell.angle_alpha   90.00
_cell.angle_beta   90.00
_cell.angle_gamma   90.00
#
_symmetry.space_group_name_H-M   'P 1'
#
loop_
_entity.id
_entity.type
_entity.pdbx_description
1 polymer ?
#
loop_
_entity_poly.entity_id
_entity_poly.type
_entity_poly.pdbx_seq_one_letter_code
_entity_poly.pdbx_strand_id
1 'polypeptide(L)'
;VFWRLGKQQVVWGEADGLKLLDVINPQNYREFILDDFDDSRIPLWMVNAEVSLDNGGVLQVLWIPDTSTHELAPGQSPYAFTSPVLVPEIPANVDVIFNSAKAPGKLISDSDFGTRYTHFVGSWDISLNYLYHTVDSAVVSGRMENSALILDQSYERSHLFGGTASTAFGDWILRSEIAYETDRYHRTESVIPGVQKSDQWSTVIGIDWQGWTDQFLSLQWYQTSITGQTNHLINNAREESVTFLWESKFLNE
;
A
#
# COMPACT_ATOMS: atom_id res chain seq x y z
N VAL A 1 -8.41 -26.50 -9.30
CA VAL A 1 -7.68 -25.68 -8.30
C VAL A 1 -6.22 -25.70 -8.66
N PHE A 2 -5.61 -24.54 -8.78
CA PHE A 2 -4.18 -24.36 -9.01
C PHE A 2 -3.51 -23.85 -7.73
N TRP A 3 -2.36 -24.46 -7.36
CA TRP A 3 -1.64 -24.12 -6.14
C TRP A 3 -0.26 -23.59 -6.47
N ARG A 4 0.17 -22.50 -5.82
CA ARG A 4 1.53 -22.00 -5.80
C ARG A 4 2.03 -21.91 -4.35
N LEU A 5 3.14 -22.54 -4.05
CA LEU A 5 3.75 -22.58 -2.72
C LEU A 5 5.18 -22.05 -2.81
N GLY A 6 5.55 -21.13 -1.93
CA GLY A 6 6.91 -20.58 -1.90
C GLY A 6 6.91 -19.05 -1.87
N LYS A 7 8.09 -18.46 -2.15
CA LYS A 7 8.24 -17.01 -2.26
C LYS A 7 7.60 -16.50 -3.54
N GLN A 8 6.66 -15.56 -3.41
CA GLN A 8 5.87 -15.03 -4.51
C GLN A 8 5.66 -13.51 -4.33
N GLN A 9 5.45 -12.84 -5.45
CA GLN A 9 4.87 -11.51 -5.52
C GLN A 9 3.43 -11.66 -6.03
N VAL A 10 2.50 -10.97 -5.39
CA VAL A 10 1.08 -10.95 -5.76
C VAL A 10 0.62 -9.51 -5.88
N VAL A 11 0.16 -9.14 -7.06
CA VAL A 11 -0.31 -7.79 -7.38
C VAL A 11 -1.81 -7.82 -7.57
N TRP A 12 -2.53 -7.01 -6.79
CA TRP A 12 -3.98 -6.87 -6.92
C TRP A 12 -4.40 -5.55 -7.57
N GLY A 13 -3.52 -4.54 -7.51
CA GLY A 13 -3.75 -3.23 -8.09
C GLY A 13 -3.57 -3.20 -9.61
N GLU A 14 -4.20 -2.25 -10.25
CA GLU A 14 -4.11 -1.95 -11.68
C GLU A 14 -3.63 -0.50 -11.94
N ALA A 15 -3.45 0.30 -10.89
CA ALA A 15 -2.99 1.68 -10.99
C ALA A 15 -1.48 1.75 -11.23
N ASP A 16 -1.03 2.60 -12.15
CA ASP A 16 0.38 2.78 -12.43
C ASP A 16 1.02 3.72 -11.40
N GLY A 17 2.07 3.25 -10.73
CA GLY A 17 2.82 4.05 -9.76
C GLY A 17 2.08 4.40 -8.47
N LEU A 18 0.85 3.90 -8.27
CA LEU A 18 0.04 4.11 -7.07
C LEU A 18 -0.33 2.77 -6.43
N LYS A 19 -0.19 2.67 -5.11
CA LYS A 19 -0.44 1.43 -4.36
C LYS A 19 -1.69 1.57 -3.50
N LEU A 20 -2.88 1.26 -4.08
CA LEU A 20 -4.11 1.14 -3.33
C LEU A 20 -4.36 -0.29 -2.88
N LEU A 21 -4.39 -1.21 -3.86
CA LEU A 21 -4.61 -2.63 -3.65
C LEU A 21 -3.34 -3.46 -3.78
N ASP A 22 -2.25 -2.88 -4.29
CA ASP A 22 -0.93 -3.50 -4.36
C ASP A 22 -0.17 -3.37 -3.04
N VAL A 23 -0.74 -3.96 -1.98
CA VAL A 23 -0.25 -3.86 -0.60
C VAL A 23 0.07 -5.22 0.03
N ILE A 24 0.06 -6.30 -0.76
CA ILE A 24 0.35 -7.65 -0.26
C ILE A 24 1.84 -7.81 0.02
N ASN A 25 2.69 -7.31 -0.89
CA ASN A 25 4.12 -7.42 -0.76
C ASN A 25 4.72 -6.13 -0.21
N PRO A 26 5.53 -6.21 0.86
CA PRO A 26 6.27 -5.06 1.34
C PRO A 26 7.29 -4.59 0.32
N GLN A 27 7.81 -3.39 0.51
CA GLN A 27 8.69 -2.73 -0.45
C GLN A 27 10.08 -2.54 0.12
N ASN A 28 11.08 -2.64 -0.75
CA ASN A 28 12.45 -2.26 -0.47
C ASN A 28 12.64 -0.77 -0.80
N TYR A 29 12.68 0.07 0.22
CA TYR A 29 12.95 1.51 0.12
C TYR A 29 14.37 1.88 0.58
N ARG A 30 15.32 0.93 0.57
CA ARG A 30 16.70 1.20 1.02
C ARG A 30 17.41 2.23 0.15
N GLU A 31 17.08 2.27 -1.12
CA GLU A 31 17.58 3.24 -2.10
C GLU A 31 16.49 4.22 -2.54
N PHE A 32 15.48 4.44 -1.69
CA PHE A 32 14.33 5.28 -1.91
C PHE A 32 13.50 4.79 -3.11
N ILE A 33 13.46 5.53 -4.22
CA ILE A 33 12.67 5.22 -5.44
C ILE A 33 13.57 4.99 -6.66
N LEU A 34 14.83 4.57 -6.47
CA LEU A 34 15.76 4.35 -7.58
C LEU A 34 15.45 3.08 -8.37
N ASP A 35 14.93 2.06 -7.70
CA ASP A 35 14.48 0.85 -8.37
C ASP A 35 13.16 1.09 -9.11
N ASP A 36 12.93 0.31 -10.15
CA ASP A 36 11.62 0.27 -10.79
C ASP A 36 10.56 -0.16 -9.78
N PHE A 37 9.37 0.42 -9.91
CA PHE A 37 8.28 0.22 -8.98
C PHE A 37 7.93 -1.27 -8.74
N ASP A 38 8.04 -2.08 -9.78
CA ASP A 38 7.76 -3.51 -9.74
C ASP A 38 8.90 -4.31 -9.08
N ASP A 39 10.15 -3.88 -9.25
CA ASP A 39 11.33 -4.55 -8.72
C ASP A 39 11.52 -4.29 -7.21
N SER A 40 10.92 -3.23 -6.69
CA SER A 40 10.98 -2.89 -5.26
C SER A 40 10.18 -3.84 -4.35
N ARG A 41 9.30 -4.71 -4.89
CA ARG A 41 8.50 -5.63 -4.08
C ARG A 41 9.34 -6.75 -3.49
N ILE A 42 9.24 -6.96 -2.18
CA ILE A 42 9.88 -8.06 -1.46
C ILE A 42 9.00 -9.30 -1.58
N PRO A 43 9.48 -10.40 -2.21
CA PRO A 43 8.69 -11.63 -2.31
C PRO A 43 8.45 -12.26 -0.93
N LEU A 44 7.21 -12.68 -0.66
CA LEU A 44 6.80 -13.31 0.60
C LEU A 44 6.59 -14.82 0.43
N TRP A 45 6.93 -15.60 1.46
CA TRP A 45 6.50 -16.98 1.58
C TRP A 45 4.99 -17.05 1.75
N MET A 46 4.32 -17.73 0.84
CA MET A 46 2.87 -17.87 0.90
C MET A 46 2.35 -19.15 0.26
N VAL A 47 1.12 -19.49 0.64
CA VAL A 47 0.26 -20.43 -0.04
C VAL A 47 -0.74 -19.63 -0.84
N ASN A 48 -0.76 -19.81 -2.15
CA ASN A 48 -1.68 -19.16 -3.08
C ASN A 48 -2.47 -20.26 -3.80
N ALA A 49 -3.79 -20.24 -3.63
CA ALA A 49 -4.72 -21.16 -4.27
C ALA A 49 -5.67 -20.40 -5.18
N GLU A 50 -5.78 -20.83 -6.43
CA GLU A 50 -6.73 -20.29 -7.41
C GLU A 50 -7.75 -21.36 -7.80
N VAL A 51 -9.03 -21.03 -7.67
CA VAL A 51 -10.16 -21.90 -7.95
C VAL A 51 -10.99 -21.30 -9.06
N SER A 52 -11.02 -21.95 -10.23
CA SER A 52 -11.96 -21.58 -11.28
C SER A 52 -13.37 -22.02 -10.89
N LEU A 53 -14.32 -21.11 -11.03
CA LEU A 53 -15.72 -21.32 -10.69
C LEU A 53 -16.55 -21.59 -11.95
N ASP A 54 -17.69 -22.26 -11.82
CA ASP A 54 -18.56 -22.65 -12.94
C ASP A 54 -19.14 -21.44 -13.70
N ASN A 55 -19.21 -20.29 -13.04
CA ASN A 55 -19.67 -19.04 -13.65
C ASN A 55 -18.57 -18.30 -14.47
N GLY A 56 -17.39 -18.92 -14.65
CA GLY A 56 -16.25 -18.31 -15.33
C GLY A 56 -15.39 -17.39 -14.48
N GLY A 57 -15.74 -17.15 -13.22
CA GLY A 57 -14.92 -16.38 -12.28
C GLY A 57 -13.77 -17.21 -11.71
N VAL A 58 -12.79 -16.52 -11.12
CA VAL A 58 -11.66 -17.12 -10.40
C VAL A 58 -11.65 -16.58 -8.97
N LEU A 59 -11.60 -17.49 -8.01
CA LEU A 59 -11.39 -17.16 -6.59
C LEU A 59 -9.94 -17.48 -6.23
N GLN A 60 -9.19 -16.46 -5.83
CA GLN A 60 -7.84 -16.59 -5.25
C GLN A 60 -7.94 -16.54 -3.72
N VAL A 61 -7.20 -17.40 -3.05
CA VAL A 61 -7.08 -17.40 -1.58
C VAL A 61 -5.60 -17.44 -1.23
N LEU A 62 -5.19 -16.53 -0.36
CA LEU A 62 -3.82 -16.36 0.11
C LEU A 62 -3.73 -16.65 1.61
N TRP A 63 -2.71 -17.39 2.01
CA TRP A 63 -2.22 -17.47 3.38
C TRP A 63 -0.75 -17.10 3.38
N ILE A 64 -0.40 -16.06 4.12
CA ILE A 64 0.94 -15.46 4.13
C ILE A 64 1.49 -15.53 5.55
N PRO A 65 2.25 -16.59 5.89
CA PRO A 65 2.92 -16.73 7.18
C PRO A 65 4.19 -15.88 7.31
N ASP A 66 4.66 -15.30 6.21
CA ASP A 66 5.83 -14.42 6.17
C ASP A 66 5.45 -13.05 6.74
N THR A 67 6.18 -12.59 7.74
CA THR A 67 5.92 -11.35 8.46
C THR A 67 6.96 -10.27 8.12
N SER A 68 7.59 -10.36 6.95
CA SER A 68 8.49 -9.32 6.43
C SER A 68 7.72 -8.01 6.26
N THR A 69 8.37 -6.91 6.55
CA THR A 69 7.83 -5.56 6.45
C THR A 69 8.67 -4.71 5.51
N HIS A 70 8.29 -3.46 5.24
CA HIS A 70 9.09 -2.56 4.42
C HIS A 70 10.53 -2.45 4.92
N GLU A 71 11.48 -2.51 4.00
CA GLU A 71 12.89 -2.25 4.27
C GLU A 71 13.21 -0.78 3.99
N LEU A 72 13.54 -0.04 5.05
CA LEU A 72 13.87 1.38 4.95
C LEU A 72 15.39 1.59 4.92
N ALA A 73 15.82 2.70 4.32
CA ALA A 73 17.21 3.13 4.36
C ALA A 73 17.66 3.36 5.81
N PRO A 74 18.87 2.91 6.21
CA PRO A 74 19.42 3.21 7.52
C PRO A 74 19.55 4.73 7.74
N GLY A 75 19.34 5.21 8.96
CA GLY A 75 19.26 6.65 9.28
C GLY A 75 20.50 7.48 8.94
N GLN A 76 21.66 6.85 8.66
CA GLN A 76 22.88 7.51 8.19
C GLN A 76 23.14 7.31 6.69
N SER A 77 22.21 6.67 5.98
CA SER A 77 22.30 6.50 4.53
C SER A 77 22.00 7.82 3.81
N PRO A 78 22.61 8.06 2.63
CA PRO A 78 22.22 9.17 1.76
C PRO A 78 20.74 9.14 1.35
N TYR A 79 20.11 7.98 1.40
CA TYR A 79 18.70 7.75 1.06
C TYR A 79 17.77 7.74 2.27
N ALA A 80 18.27 8.06 3.47
CA ALA A 80 17.45 8.11 4.67
C ALA A 80 16.34 9.17 4.55
N PHE A 81 15.16 8.83 5.03
CA PHE A 81 14.04 9.78 5.10
C PHE A 81 14.37 10.89 6.09
N THR A 82 14.33 12.14 5.62
CA THR A 82 14.60 13.33 6.43
C THR A 82 13.40 14.27 6.52
N SER A 83 12.34 14.00 5.78
CA SER A 83 11.14 14.84 5.78
C SER A 83 10.50 14.88 7.18
N PRO A 84 10.15 16.07 7.73
CA PRO A 84 9.43 16.18 8.99
C PRO A 84 8.08 15.45 9.01
N VAL A 85 7.48 15.22 7.82
CA VAL A 85 6.26 14.41 7.67
C VAL A 85 6.50 12.94 8.01
N LEU A 86 7.72 12.43 7.79
CA LEU A 86 8.07 11.03 8.05
C LEU A 86 8.87 10.86 9.34
N VAL A 87 9.73 11.83 9.64
CA VAL A 87 10.59 11.83 10.83
C VAL A 87 10.16 12.98 11.75
N PRO A 88 9.57 12.70 12.93
CA PRO A 88 9.16 13.75 13.86
C PRO A 88 10.33 14.64 14.28
N GLU A 89 10.14 15.95 14.30
CA GLU A 89 11.07 16.86 14.93
C GLU A 89 11.00 16.69 16.47
N ILE A 90 12.15 16.43 17.05
CA ILE A 90 12.29 16.27 18.49
C ILE A 90 12.52 17.63 19.11
N PRO A 91 11.72 18.07 20.12
CA PRO A 91 11.96 19.32 20.81
C PRO A 91 13.35 19.34 21.45
N ALA A 92 14.08 20.46 21.31
CA ALA A 92 15.34 20.65 22.00
C ALA A 92 15.13 20.60 23.53
N ASN A 93 16.04 19.96 24.27
CA ASN A 93 16.03 19.80 25.74
C ASN A 93 15.00 18.80 26.30
N VAL A 94 14.54 17.86 25.51
CA VAL A 94 13.76 16.71 26.00
C VAL A 94 14.59 15.44 25.78
N ASP A 95 14.77 14.65 26.83
CA ASP A 95 15.39 13.34 26.68
C ASP A 95 14.42 12.43 25.89
N VAL A 96 14.93 11.77 24.85
CA VAL A 96 14.11 10.88 24.00
C VAL A 96 14.60 9.46 24.12
N ILE A 97 13.69 8.57 24.43
CA ILE A 97 13.91 7.13 24.47
C ILE A 97 13.12 6.51 23.33
N PHE A 98 13.83 5.82 22.43
CA PHE A 98 13.23 5.16 21.29
C PHE A 98 13.16 3.65 21.49
N ASN A 99 11.94 3.11 21.56
CA ASN A 99 11.68 1.69 21.66
C ASN A 99 11.32 1.13 20.29
N SER A 100 12.21 0.31 19.72
CA SER A 100 11.95 -0.34 18.43
C SER A 100 10.78 -1.32 18.51
N ALA A 101 10.01 -1.41 17.44
CA ALA A 101 8.95 -2.39 17.32
C ALA A 101 9.50 -3.81 17.45
N LYS A 102 8.78 -4.64 18.18
CA LYS A 102 8.96 -6.07 18.08
C LYS A 102 8.25 -6.52 16.80
N ALA A 103 9.03 -6.96 15.82
CA ALA A 103 8.46 -7.47 14.58
C ALA A 103 7.49 -8.63 14.85
N PRO A 104 6.37 -8.73 14.13
CA PRO A 104 5.50 -9.90 14.15
C PRO A 104 6.34 -11.16 13.85
N GLY A 105 6.02 -12.29 14.45
CA GLY A 105 6.86 -13.48 14.27
C GLY A 105 6.20 -14.80 14.62
N LYS A 106 4.92 -14.79 14.94
CA LYS A 106 4.17 -16.01 15.22
C LYS A 106 3.50 -16.51 13.95
N LEU A 107 3.87 -17.73 13.55
CA LEU A 107 3.48 -18.34 12.26
C LEU A 107 1.98 -18.30 11.95
N ILE A 108 1.10 -18.39 12.94
CA ILE A 108 -0.35 -18.46 12.72
C ILE A 108 -1.03 -17.15 13.10
N SER A 109 -0.78 -16.63 14.32
CA SER A 109 -1.49 -15.45 14.81
C SER A 109 -1.11 -14.17 14.08
N ASP A 110 0.10 -14.12 13.53
CA ASP A 110 0.63 -12.95 12.83
C ASP A 110 0.60 -13.12 11.31
N SER A 111 0.08 -14.27 10.80
CA SER A 111 -0.11 -14.49 9.35
C SER A 111 -1.15 -13.54 8.78
N ASP A 112 -0.94 -13.18 7.51
CA ASP A 112 -1.91 -12.44 6.73
C ASP A 112 -2.78 -13.40 5.88
N PHE A 113 -4.02 -12.96 5.62
CA PHE A 113 -5.00 -13.70 4.84
C PHE A 113 -5.63 -12.80 3.80
N GLY A 114 -5.62 -13.25 2.55
CA GLY A 114 -6.22 -12.53 1.44
C GLY A 114 -7.16 -13.39 0.62
N THR A 115 -8.15 -12.74 0.00
CA THR A 115 -8.97 -13.36 -1.03
C THR A 115 -9.32 -12.34 -2.10
N ARG A 116 -9.28 -12.78 -3.36
CA ARG A 116 -9.67 -12.00 -4.53
C ARG A 116 -10.59 -12.82 -5.40
N TYR A 117 -11.73 -12.25 -5.76
CA TYR A 117 -12.60 -12.80 -6.78
C TYR A 117 -12.49 -11.94 -8.03
N THR A 118 -12.20 -12.55 -9.19
CA THR A 118 -12.17 -11.89 -10.48
C THR A 118 -13.19 -12.49 -11.43
N HIS A 119 -13.84 -11.64 -12.23
CA HIS A 119 -14.82 -12.08 -13.20
C HIS A 119 -14.96 -11.09 -14.35
N PHE A 120 -15.11 -11.62 -15.57
CA PHE A 120 -15.43 -10.81 -16.74
C PHE A 120 -16.92 -10.62 -16.89
N VAL A 121 -17.38 -9.37 -16.95
CA VAL A 121 -18.76 -8.99 -17.22
C VAL A 121 -18.82 -8.22 -18.53
N GLY A 122 -19.12 -8.90 -19.63
CA GLY A 122 -18.97 -8.32 -20.97
C GLY A 122 -17.51 -8.04 -21.28
N SER A 123 -17.18 -6.77 -21.55
CA SER A 123 -15.79 -6.31 -21.78
C SER A 123 -15.06 -5.85 -20.51
N TRP A 124 -15.74 -5.88 -19.37
CA TRP A 124 -15.15 -5.43 -18.10
C TRP A 124 -14.47 -6.58 -17.36
N ASP A 125 -13.22 -6.37 -16.97
CA ASP A 125 -12.55 -7.17 -15.94
C ASP A 125 -12.85 -6.52 -14.58
N ILE A 126 -13.47 -7.28 -13.68
CA ILE A 126 -13.88 -6.80 -12.36
C ILE A 126 -13.25 -7.67 -11.29
N SER A 127 -12.71 -7.07 -10.24
CA SER A 127 -12.30 -7.81 -9.06
C SER A 127 -12.91 -7.26 -7.78
N LEU A 128 -13.05 -8.16 -6.78
CA LEU A 128 -13.38 -7.84 -5.40
C LEU A 128 -12.31 -8.46 -4.51
N ASN A 129 -11.75 -7.67 -3.59
CA ASN A 129 -10.59 -8.03 -2.82
C ASN A 129 -10.85 -7.84 -1.32
N TYR A 130 -10.35 -8.76 -0.53
CA TYR A 130 -10.28 -8.62 0.93
C TYR A 130 -8.92 -9.09 1.41
N LEU A 131 -8.28 -8.29 2.27
CA LEU A 131 -7.02 -8.63 2.91
C LEU A 131 -7.11 -8.29 4.41
N TYR A 132 -6.73 -9.23 5.27
CA TYR A 132 -6.44 -9.01 6.67
C TYR A 132 -4.95 -9.14 6.86
N HIS A 133 -4.28 -8.05 7.17
CA HIS A 133 -2.82 -8.00 7.14
C HIS A 133 -2.24 -7.12 8.25
N THR A 134 -0.96 -7.32 8.52
CA THR A 134 -0.14 -6.38 9.25
C THR A 134 0.28 -5.26 8.29
N VAL A 135 0.06 -4.01 8.68
CA VAL A 135 0.53 -2.85 7.90
C VAL A 135 2.06 -2.82 7.92
N ASP A 136 2.69 -2.82 6.76
CA ASP A 136 4.14 -2.95 6.60
C ASP A 136 4.96 -1.77 7.14
N SER A 137 4.31 -0.66 7.44
CA SER A 137 4.92 0.52 8.06
C SER A 137 4.67 0.53 9.57
N ALA A 138 5.74 0.66 10.34
CA ALA A 138 5.60 0.77 11.79
C ALA A 138 4.92 2.08 12.19
N VAL A 139 3.99 1.97 13.14
CA VAL A 139 3.34 3.10 13.81
C VAL A 139 4.23 3.58 14.94
N VAL A 140 4.51 4.89 15.00
CA VAL A 140 5.28 5.50 16.08
C VAL A 140 4.36 6.34 16.95
N SER A 141 4.17 5.93 18.20
CA SER A 141 3.40 6.67 19.19
C SER A 141 4.29 7.24 20.27
N GLY A 142 3.95 8.44 20.76
CA GLY A 142 4.70 9.15 21.82
C GLY A 142 3.96 9.16 23.15
N ARG A 143 4.71 9.06 24.27
CA ARG A 143 4.22 9.27 25.62
C ARG A 143 5.28 9.93 26.49
N MET A 144 4.85 10.67 27.51
CA MET A 144 5.78 11.22 28.50
C MET A 144 5.89 10.30 29.70
N GLU A 145 7.12 10.01 30.12
CA GLU A 145 7.41 9.25 31.32
C GLU A 145 8.69 9.77 31.98
N ASN A 146 8.62 10.13 33.27
CA ASN A 146 9.75 10.67 34.06
C ASN A 146 10.48 11.85 33.37
N SER A 147 9.74 12.76 32.76
CA SER A 147 10.25 13.92 31.99
C SER A 147 10.98 13.57 30.68
N ALA A 148 10.99 12.31 30.28
CA ALA A 148 11.48 11.88 28.97
C ALA A 148 10.31 11.62 28.00
N LEU A 149 10.52 11.90 26.73
CA LEU A 149 9.62 11.51 25.64
C LEU A 149 10.00 10.09 25.22
N ILE A 150 9.05 9.17 25.39
CA ILE A 150 9.21 7.79 24.93
C ILE A 150 8.47 7.65 23.62
N LEU A 151 9.19 7.22 22.57
CA LEU A 151 8.64 6.88 21.28
C LEU A 151 8.58 5.36 21.14
N ASP A 152 7.38 4.82 21.13
CA ASP A 152 7.13 3.38 21.00
C ASP A 152 6.74 3.08 19.55
N GLN A 153 7.42 2.11 18.93
CA GLN A 153 7.02 1.57 17.62
C GLN A 153 6.18 0.31 17.80
N SER A 154 5.15 0.18 16.96
CA SER A 154 4.34 -1.04 16.84
C SER A 154 3.98 -1.33 15.40
N TYR A 155 3.68 -2.60 15.10
CA TYR A 155 3.05 -3.02 13.85
C TYR A 155 1.59 -3.33 14.12
N GLU A 156 0.72 -2.70 13.35
CA GLU A 156 -0.72 -2.74 13.57
C GLU A 156 -1.40 -3.53 12.45
N ARG A 157 -2.55 -4.11 12.78
CA ARG A 157 -3.33 -4.89 11.80
C ARG A 157 -4.48 -4.07 11.25
N SER A 158 -4.80 -4.31 9.97
CA SER A 158 -5.86 -3.65 9.23
C SER A 158 -6.67 -4.66 8.42
N HIS A 159 -7.91 -4.30 8.13
CA HIS A 159 -8.72 -4.95 7.11
C HIS A 159 -8.79 -4.03 5.88
N LEU A 160 -8.43 -4.56 4.73
CA LEU A 160 -8.60 -3.90 3.44
C LEU A 160 -9.71 -4.59 2.67
N PHE A 161 -10.69 -3.81 2.23
CA PHE A 161 -11.72 -4.19 1.29
C PHE A 161 -11.53 -3.37 0.03
N GLY A 162 -11.56 -4.01 -1.12
CA GLY A 162 -11.32 -3.26 -2.34
C GLY A 162 -11.89 -3.93 -3.57
N GLY A 163 -11.71 -3.27 -4.70
CA GLY A 163 -12.09 -3.79 -5.99
C GLY A 163 -11.49 -2.99 -7.12
N THR A 164 -11.37 -3.65 -8.26
CA THR A 164 -10.93 -3.05 -9.52
C THR A 164 -11.98 -3.23 -10.59
N ALA A 165 -11.99 -2.33 -11.56
CA ALA A 165 -12.75 -2.49 -12.77
C ALA A 165 -11.97 -1.88 -13.94
N SER A 166 -11.72 -2.66 -14.99
CA SER A 166 -11.04 -2.18 -16.19
C SER A 166 -11.74 -2.65 -17.45
N THR A 167 -11.63 -1.87 -18.53
CA THR A 167 -12.15 -2.21 -19.84
C THR A 167 -11.36 -1.51 -20.93
N ALA A 168 -11.24 -2.17 -22.10
CA ALA A 168 -10.63 -1.61 -23.28
C ALA A 168 -11.68 -1.31 -24.35
N PHE A 169 -11.57 -0.16 -25.03
CA PHE A 169 -12.43 0.25 -26.14
C PHE A 169 -11.62 1.02 -27.20
N GLY A 170 -11.37 0.38 -28.33
CA GLY A 170 -10.45 0.90 -29.33
C GLY A 170 -9.05 1.03 -28.76
N ASP A 171 -8.46 2.22 -28.88
CA ASP A 171 -7.11 2.53 -28.42
C ASP A 171 -7.09 3.02 -26.95
N TRP A 172 -8.22 2.97 -26.26
CA TRP A 172 -8.38 3.45 -24.88
C TRP A 172 -8.54 2.31 -23.89
N ILE A 173 -7.95 2.47 -22.70
CA ILE A 173 -8.18 1.60 -21.56
C ILE A 173 -8.66 2.49 -20.40
N LEU A 174 -9.80 2.15 -19.82
CA LEU A 174 -10.30 2.76 -18.60
C LEU A 174 -10.05 1.81 -17.44
N ARG A 175 -9.47 2.34 -16.35
CA ARG A 175 -9.17 1.59 -15.13
C ARG A 175 -9.69 2.33 -13.91
N SER A 176 -10.15 1.57 -12.93
CA SER A 176 -10.53 2.15 -11.63
C SER A 176 -10.21 1.19 -10.50
N GLU A 177 -9.79 1.74 -9.38
CA GLU A 177 -9.60 1.03 -8.12
C GLU A 177 -10.28 1.77 -6.99
N ILE A 178 -10.82 1.02 -6.03
CA ILE A 178 -11.32 1.52 -4.77
C ILE A 178 -10.82 0.63 -3.64
N ALA A 179 -10.40 1.25 -2.54
CA ALA A 179 -9.97 0.57 -1.33
C ALA A 179 -10.59 1.25 -0.11
N TYR A 180 -11.02 0.44 0.85
CA TYR A 180 -11.43 0.86 2.19
C TYR A 180 -10.59 0.10 3.20
N GLU A 181 -9.80 0.83 3.99
CA GLU A 181 -8.95 0.28 5.03
C GLU A 181 -9.47 0.71 6.39
N THR A 182 -9.67 -0.26 7.28
CA THR A 182 -10.05 0.02 8.65
C THR A 182 -8.82 0.18 9.53
N ASP A 183 -8.99 0.88 10.63
CA ASP A 183 -8.02 0.90 11.73
C ASP A 183 -6.62 1.41 11.32
N ARG A 184 -6.52 2.28 10.30
CA ARG A 184 -5.25 2.93 9.94
C ARG A 184 -4.82 3.98 10.94
N TYR A 185 -3.51 4.07 11.16
CA TYR A 185 -2.93 5.09 12.02
C TYR A 185 -2.42 6.26 11.18
N HIS A 186 -2.95 7.44 11.45
CA HIS A 186 -2.58 8.70 10.82
C HIS A 186 -1.84 9.58 11.80
N ARG A 187 -0.81 10.29 11.35
CA ARG A 187 -0.02 11.18 12.19
C ARG A 187 -0.79 12.43 12.54
N THR A 188 -0.61 12.88 13.80
CA THR A 188 -1.19 14.10 14.32
C THR A 188 -0.13 15.18 14.53
N GLU A 189 -0.56 16.46 14.57
CA GLU A 189 0.31 17.60 14.90
C GLU A 189 0.93 17.49 16.29
N SER A 190 0.24 16.83 17.22
CA SER A 190 0.77 16.55 18.55
C SER A 190 1.72 15.37 18.53
N VAL A 191 2.88 15.49 19.18
CA VAL A 191 3.81 14.37 19.35
C VAL A 191 3.26 13.30 20.32
N ILE A 192 2.23 13.65 21.11
CA ILE A 192 1.62 12.76 22.10
C ILE A 192 0.10 12.72 21.87
N PRO A 193 -0.46 11.57 21.53
CA PRO A 193 0.20 10.29 21.19
C PRO A 193 0.95 10.28 19.86
N GLY A 194 0.87 11.32 19.03
CA GLY A 194 1.52 11.42 17.72
C GLY A 194 0.77 10.75 16.59
N VAL A 195 -0.21 9.93 16.92
CA VAL A 195 -1.00 9.17 15.95
C VAL A 195 -2.46 9.07 16.38
N GLN A 196 -3.33 8.97 15.40
CA GLN A 196 -4.75 8.75 15.56
C GLN A 196 -5.22 7.62 14.64
N LYS A 197 -6.03 6.72 15.19
CA LYS A 197 -6.62 5.61 14.49
C LYS A 197 -7.90 6.05 13.78
N SER A 198 -8.02 5.79 12.48
CA SER A 198 -9.17 6.15 11.65
C SER A 198 -9.24 5.23 10.44
N ASP A 199 -10.41 5.17 9.80
CA ASP A 199 -10.56 4.44 8.54
C ASP A 199 -10.24 5.34 7.35
N GLN A 200 -9.88 4.75 6.22
CA GLN A 200 -9.50 5.47 5.01
C GLN A 200 -10.14 4.86 3.78
N TRP A 201 -10.73 5.71 2.95
CA TRP A 201 -11.07 5.43 1.56
C TRP A 201 -9.97 5.92 0.63
N SER A 202 -9.66 5.12 -0.38
CA SER A 202 -8.75 5.50 -1.47
C SER A 202 -9.38 5.10 -2.80
N THR A 203 -9.27 5.96 -3.81
CA THR A 203 -9.85 5.72 -5.13
C THR A 203 -8.89 6.21 -6.21
N VAL A 204 -8.73 5.41 -7.27
CA VAL A 204 -8.05 5.81 -8.52
C VAL A 204 -8.99 5.63 -9.68
N ILE A 205 -8.98 6.58 -10.61
CA ILE A 205 -9.57 6.46 -11.93
C ILE A 205 -8.49 6.84 -12.93
N GLY A 206 -8.18 5.93 -13.83
CA GLY A 206 -7.16 6.11 -14.88
C GLY A 206 -7.71 5.88 -16.27
N ILE A 207 -7.19 6.63 -17.22
CA ILE A 207 -7.44 6.44 -18.64
C ILE A 207 -6.12 6.42 -19.41
N ASP A 208 -5.91 5.39 -20.21
CA ASP A 208 -4.73 5.21 -21.02
C ASP A 208 -5.09 5.29 -22.48
N TRP A 209 -4.16 5.73 -23.30
CA TRP A 209 -4.32 5.83 -24.72
C TRP A 209 -3.06 5.36 -25.48
N GLN A 210 -3.27 4.51 -26.49
CA GLN A 210 -2.23 3.89 -27.32
C GLN A 210 -2.54 4.01 -28.82
N GLY A 211 -3.14 5.13 -29.26
CA GLY A 211 -3.61 5.28 -30.64
C GLY A 211 -2.50 5.62 -31.66
N TRP A 212 -1.31 6.03 -31.23
CA TRP A 212 -0.15 6.24 -32.10
C TRP A 212 0.89 5.16 -31.88
N THR A 213 1.59 4.80 -32.94
CA THR A 213 2.72 3.85 -32.89
C THR A 213 3.78 4.40 -31.93
N ASP A 214 4.27 3.53 -31.04
CA ASP A 214 5.34 3.84 -30.07
C ASP A 214 5.03 4.99 -29.11
N GLN A 215 3.76 5.31 -28.91
CA GLN A 215 3.30 6.32 -27.95
C GLN A 215 2.33 5.70 -26.95
N PHE A 216 2.51 6.05 -25.67
CA PHE A 216 1.61 5.72 -24.59
C PHE A 216 1.32 6.97 -23.77
N LEU A 217 0.07 7.23 -23.51
CA LEU A 217 -0.38 8.32 -22.63
C LEU A 217 -1.23 7.73 -21.51
N SER A 218 -0.96 8.12 -20.29
CA SER A 218 -1.78 7.76 -19.12
C SER A 218 -2.11 9.01 -18.30
N LEU A 219 -3.36 9.14 -17.92
CA LEU A 219 -3.85 10.15 -16.98
C LEU A 219 -4.59 9.45 -15.86
N GLN A 220 -4.21 9.71 -14.61
CA GLN A 220 -4.86 9.15 -13.45
C GLN A 220 -5.25 10.25 -12.46
N TRP A 221 -6.45 10.14 -11.89
CA TRP A 221 -6.91 10.89 -10.75
C TRP A 221 -6.94 9.99 -9.52
N TYR A 222 -6.34 10.45 -8.44
CA TYR A 222 -6.25 9.74 -7.18
C TYR A 222 -6.86 10.58 -6.06
N GLN A 223 -7.62 9.96 -5.17
CA GLN A 223 -8.18 10.57 -3.98
C GLN A 223 -8.03 9.65 -2.77
N THR A 224 -7.63 10.23 -1.64
CA THR A 224 -7.79 9.63 -0.32
C THR A 224 -8.74 10.44 0.54
N SER A 225 -9.47 9.77 1.43
CA SER A 225 -10.37 10.40 2.38
C SER A 225 -10.35 9.64 3.70
N ILE A 226 -9.89 10.29 4.76
CA ILE A 226 -9.88 9.77 6.12
C ILE A 226 -11.25 10.02 6.73
N THR A 227 -11.85 9.00 7.35
CA THR A 227 -13.19 9.07 7.97
C THR A 227 -13.07 8.98 9.49
N GLY A 228 -14.04 9.57 10.19
CA GLY A 228 -14.07 9.60 11.66
C GLY A 228 -13.46 10.87 12.24
N GLN A 229 -12.61 10.74 13.24
CA GLN A 229 -11.93 11.91 13.82
C GLN A 229 -10.79 12.35 12.92
N THR A 230 -10.86 13.57 12.42
CA THR A 230 -9.86 14.14 11.51
C THR A 230 -9.21 15.40 12.05
N ASN A 231 -9.53 15.76 13.31
CA ASN A 231 -8.96 16.93 13.96
C ASN A 231 -7.48 16.71 14.30
N HIS A 232 -6.67 17.72 14.02
CA HIS A 232 -5.23 17.70 14.32
C HIS A 232 -4.39 16.69 13.54
N LEU A 233 -4.88 16.20 12.41
CA LEU A 233 -4.04 15.43 11.49
C LEU A 233 -3.00 16.34 10.84
N ILE A 234 -1.78 15.81 10.60
CA ILE A 234 -0.75 16.54 9.83
C ILE A 234 -1.19 16.70 8.38
N ASN A 235 -1.74 15.64 7.81
CA ASN A 235 -2.27 15.64 6.44
C ASN A 235 -3.74 16.07 6.43
N ASN A 236 -4.19 16.60 5.30
CA ASN A 236 -5.60 16.89 5.11
C ASN A 236 -6.42 15.60 5.18
N ALA A 237 -7.61 15.68 5.75
CA ALA A 237 -8.54 14.54 5.80
C ALA A 237 -8.95 14.05 4.40
N ARG A 238 -8.86 14.91 3.39
CA ARG A 238 -9.05 14.59 1.99
C ARG A 238 -7.89 15.15 1.18
N GLU A 239 -7.26 14.28 0.40
CA GLU A 239 -6.18 14.62 -0.52
C GLU A 239 -6.53 14.12 -1.91
N GLU A 240 -6.19 14.92 -2.91
CA GLU A 240 -6.40 14.59 -4.32
C GLU A 240 -5.13 14.88 -5.11
N SER A 241 -4.83 14.03 -6.07
CA SER A 241 -3.72 14.23 -6.99
C SER A 241 -4.08 13.76 -8.40
N VAL A 242 -3.36 14.29 -9.38
CA VAL A 242 -3.46 13.88 -10.78
C VAL A 242 -2.07 13.54 -11.25
N THR A 243 -1.92 12.39 -11.90
CA THR A 243 -0.68 11.97 -12.54
C THR A 243 -0.87 11.94 -14.04
N PHE A 244 0.15 12.35 -14.77
CA PHE A 244 0.21 12.26 -16.23
C PHE A 244 1.54 11.61 -16.62
N LEU A 245 1.44 10.55 -17.41
CA LEU A 245 2.60 9.85 -17.98
C LEU A 245 2.49 9.91 -19.50
N TRP A 246 3.61 10.25 -20.15
CA TRP A 246 3.79 10.13 -21.57
C TRP A 246 5.08 9.35 -21.85
N GLU A 247 4.94 8.23 -22.49
CA GLU A 247 6.07 7.44 -22.98
C GLU A 247 6.13 7.48 -24.50
N SER A 248 7.35 7.59 -25.01
CA SER A 248 7.60 7.58 -26.46
C SER A 248 8.87 6.78 -26.73
N LYS A 249 8.76 5.76 -27.56
CA LYS A 249 9.92 4.98 -28.01
C LYS A 249 10.47 5.59 -29.27
N PHE A 250 11.73 6.01 -29.23
CA PHE A 250 12.47 6.53 -30.39
C PHE A 250 13.50 5.49 -30.79
N LEU A 251 13.56 5.19 -32.10
CA LEU A 251 14.63 4.39 -32.72
C LEU A 251 14.62 2.87 -32.38
N ASN A 252 13.48 2.23 -32.16
CA ASN A 252 13.39 0.76 -32.03
C ASN A 252 14.36 0.15 -30.96
N GLU A 253 14.67 0.85 -29.90
CA GLU A 253 15.39 0.31 -28.73
C GLU A 253 14.43 -0.01 -27.60
#